data_f63be8297f6bbb864197a077dc9ae6ef
#
_entry.id   f63be8297f6bbb864197a077dc9ae6ef
#
_cell.length_a   1.000
_cell.length_b   1.000
_cell.length_c   1.000
_cell.angle_alpha   90.00
_cell.angle_beta   90.00
_cell.angle_gamma   90.00
#
_symmetry.space_group_name_H-M   'P 1'
#
loop_
_entity.id
_entity.type
_entity.pdbx_description
1 polymer ?
#
loop_
_entity_poly.entity_id
_entity_poly.type
_entity_poly.pdbx_seq_one_letter_code
_entity_poly.pdbx_strand_id
1 'polypeptide(L)'
;MTYTFIISDESVNADGFVIQTKGIRTERFKKDPVMLYMHAREKGVIGRWDNIRTEGSQLIADAVFDENNPLGKEVKERVDGGFLRSASIGLSVLNYERIDGVDTVTDCELTEVSIVDIPSNRNAVKLFDKRGLIVLSLKESADGDKDLRTQLIEVLKLPATATD
;
A
#
# COMPACT_ATOMS: atom_id res chain seq x y z
N MET A 1 10.34 -18.33 -3.08
CA MET A 1 10.69 -16.88 -3.06
C MET A 1 9.57 -16.12 -2.36
N THR A 2 9.90 -15.30 -1.39
CA THR A 2 8.92 -14.50 -0.68
C THR A 2 8.72 -13.16 -1.39
N TYR A 3 7.47 -12.78 -1.61
CA TYR A 3 7.09 -11.51 -2.24
C TYR A 3 6.60 -10.57 -1.15
N THR A 4 7.51 -9.83 -0.55
CA THR A 4 7.16 -8.88 0.52
C THR A 4 6.87 -7.50 -0.06
N PHE A 5 5.73 -6.94 0.33
CA PHE A 5 5.29 -5.61 -0.06
C PHE A 5 5.06 -4.71 1.15
N ILE A 6 5.43 -3.44 1.03
CA ILE A 6 4.75 -2.42 1.81
C ILE A 6 3.37 -2.26 1.17
N ILE A 7 2.33 -2.38 1.97
CA ILE A 7 0.96 -2.21 1.50
C ILE A 7 0.35 -0.87 1.91
N SER A 8 0.93 -0.22 2.93
CA SER A 8 0.62 1.16 3.33
C SER A 8 1.74 1.75 4.16
N ASP A 9 1.89 3.06 4.13
CA ASP A 9 2.70 3.84 5.05
C ASP A 9 2.01 5.17 5.38
N GLU A 10 2.64 6.02 6.18
CA GLU A 10 2.08 7.31 6.62
C GLU A 10 2.44 8.48 5.71
N SER A 11 2.80 8.24 4.44
CA SER A 11 2.94 9.30 3.45
C SER A 11 1.58 9.82 2.97
N VAL A 12 1.57 11.05 2.46
CA VAL A 12 0.35 11.59 1.81
C VAL A 12 0.08 10.80 0.54
N ASN A 13 -1.10 10.20 0.46
CA ASN A 13 -1.49 9.38 -0.69
C ASN A 13 -1.99 10.22 -1.88
N ALA A 14 -2.33 9.55 -2.99
CA ALA A 14 -2.79 10.20 -4.22
C ALA A 14 -4.08 11.01 -4.03
N ASP A 15 -4.89 10.67 -3.02
CA ASP A 15 -6.14 11.35 -2.70
C ASP A 15 -5.95 12.52 -1.71
N GLY A 16 -4.71 12.77 -1.29
CA GLY A 16 -4.34 13.94 -0.47
C GLY A 16 -4.50 13.76 1.04
N PHE A 17 -4.59 12.55 1.53
CA PHE A 17 -4.68 12.27 2.96
C PHE A 17 -3.61 11.28 3.44
N VAL A 18 -3.42 11.23 4.75
CA VAL A 18 -2.53 10.29 5.44
C VAL A 18 -3.36 9.20 6.10
N ILE A 19 -2.84 7.99 6.16
CA ILE A 19 -3.40 6.90 6.94
C ILE A 19 -2.42 6.56 8.06
N GLN A 20 -2.81 6.74 9.30
CA GLN A 20 -1.98 6.32 10.43
C GLN A 20 -1.98 4.81 10.51
N THR A 21 -0.79 4.21 10.41
CA THR A 21 -0.62 2.75 10.42
C THR A 21 -1.17 2.11 11.70
N LYS A 22 -0.98 2.75 12.85
CA LYS A 22 -1.54 2.30 14.13
C LYS A 22 -3.08 2.30 14.18
N GLY A 23 -3.73 3.06 13.31
CA GLY A 23 -5.20 3.15 13.19
C GLY A 23 -5.81 2.11 12.26
N ILE A 24 -5.00 1.31 11.56
CA ILE A 24 -5.49 0.28 10.64
C ILE A 24 -5.80 -0.99 11.42
N ARG A 25 -7.09 -1.32 11.51
CA ARG A 25 -7.55 -2.57 12.11
C ARG A 25 -7.44 -3.69 11.07
N THR A 26 -6.65 -4.71 11.36
CA THR A 26 -6.35 -5.81 10.44
C THR A 26 -7.00 -7.13 10.83
N GLU A 27 -7.64 -7.22 11.99
CA GLU A 27 -8.12 -8.47 12.58
C GLU A 27 -9.16 -9.18 11.71
N ARG A 28 -10.09 -8.42 11.13
CA ARG A 28 -11.08 -8.96 10.21
C ARG A 28 -10.44 -9.46 8.92
N PHE A 29 -9.56 -8.64 8.34
CA PHE A 29 -8.88 -8.99 7.10
C PHE A 29 -7.99 -10.23 7.26
N LYS A 30 -7.33 -10.40 8.39
CA LYS A 30 -6.48 -11.57 8.68
C LYS A 30 -7.24 -12.89 8.71
N LYS A 31 -8.56 -12.87 8.90
CA LYS A 31 -9.39 -14.09 8.86
C LYS A 31 -9.61 -14.59 7.44
N ASP A 32 -9.60 -13.69 6.47
CA ASP A 32 -9.76 -13.99 5.04
C ASP A 32 -8.95 -12.98 4.22
N PRO A 33 -7.59 -13.12 4.20
CA PRO A 33 -6.69 -12.12 3.66
C PRO A 33 -6.57 -12.23 2.13
N VAL A 34 -7.67 -12.01 1.44
CA VAL A 34 -7.76 -12.14 -0.03
C VAL A 34 -6.86 -11.16 -0.76
N MET A 35 -6.24 -11.63 -1.84
CA MET A 35 -5.51 -10.80 -2.79
C MET A 35 -6.37 -10.61 -4.03
N LEU A 36 -6.62 -9.35 -4.39
CA LEU A 36 -7.30 -8.97 -5.62
C LEU A 36 -6.32 -8.39 -6.63
N TYR A 37 -6.80 -8.15 -7.84
CA TYR A 37 -6.07 -7.47 -8.90
C TYR A 37 -6.84 -6.22 -9.30
N MET A 38 -6.15 -5.06 -9.24
CA MET A 38 -6.72 -3.75 -9.59
C MET A 38 -8.02 -3.39 -8.85
N HIS A 39 -8.18 -3.82 -7.60
CA HIS A 39 -9.42 -3.67 -6.83
C HIS A 39 -10.67 -4.27 -7.47
N ALA A 40 -10.49 -5.16 -8.44
CA ALA A 40 -11.54 -5.72 -9.28
C ALA A 40 -12.08 -7.03 -8.69
N ARG A 41 -13.09 -6.95 -7.83
CA ARG A 41 -13.72 -8.13 -7.19
C ARG A 41 -14.35 -9.08 -8.20
N GLU A 42 -14.83 -8.56 -9.31
CA GLU A 42 -15.43 -9.34 -10.40
C GLU A 42 -14.44 -10.27 -11.11
N LYS A 43 -13.13 -9.98 -10.99
CA LYS A 43 -12.06 -10.85 -11.51
C LYS A 43 -11.72 -12.02 -10.58
N GLY A 44 -12.26 -11.99 -9.37
CA GLY A 44 -12.03 -13.01 -8.35
C GLY A 44 -10.71 -12.82 -7.59
N VAL A 45 -10.47 -13.76 -6.69
CA VAL A 45 -9.29 -13.79 -5.83
C VAL A 45 -8.11 -14.39 -6.60
N ILE A 46 -6.99 -13.72 -6.60
CA ILE A 46 -5.76 -14.15 -7.30
C ILE A 46 -4.69 -14.71 -6.36
N GLY A 47 -4.95 -14.72 -5.06
CA GLY A 47 -4.03 -15.20 -4.05
C GLY A 47 -4.44 -14.73 -2.66
N ARG A 48 -3.50 -14.78 -1.73
CA ARG A 48 -3.70 -14.30 -0.36
C ARG A 48 -2.49 -13.52 0.15
N TRP A 49 -2.70 -12.81 1.26
CA TRP A 49 -1.64 -12.11 1.97
C TRP A 49 -1.33 -12.80 3.29
N ASP A 50 -0.07 -13.17 3.47
CA ASP A 50 0.43 -13.76 4.71
C ASP A 50 1.27 -12.73 5.50
N ASN A 51 1.54 -13.03 6.78
CA ASN A 51 2.44 -12.26 7.64
C ASN A 51 2.16 -10.75 7.64
N ILE A 52 0.89 -10.37 7.71
CA ILE A 52 0.49 -8.95 7.81
C ILE A 52 0.97 -8.40 9.15
N ARG A 53 1.84 -7.41 9.10
CA ARG A 53 2.53 -6.86 10.25
C ARG A 53 2.84 -5.39 10.10
N THR A 54 3.01 -4.71 11.22
CA THR A 54 3.46 -3.33 11.28
C THR A 54 4.96 -3.29 11.60
N GLU A 55 5.72 -2.56 10.80
CA GLU A 55 7.12 -2.26 11.04
C GLU A 55 7.31 -0.74 10.99
N GLY A 56 7.52 -0.10 12.16
CA GLY A 56 7.53 1.35 12.26
C GLY A 56 6.21 1.98 11.78
N SER A 57 6.27 2.87 10.83
CA SER A 57 5.11 3.52 10.20
C SER A 57 4.56 2.77 8.98
N GLN A 58 5.01 1.54 8.75
CA GLN A 58 4.65 0.76 7.57
C GLN A 58 3.78 -0.44 7.92
N LEU A 59 2.79 -0.71 7.09
CA LEU A 59 2.07 -1.96 7.07
C LEU A 59 2.64 -2.83 5.95
N ILE A 60 3.10 -4.01 6.30
CA ILE A 60 3.84 -4.92 5.41
C ILE A 60 3.10 -6.26 5.35
N ALA A 61 3.11 -6.88 4.18
CA ALA A 61 2.55 -8.21 3.99
C ALA A 61 3.31 -9.01 2.94
N ASP A 62 3.20 -10.32 3.02
CA ASP A 62 3.80 -11.26 2.07
C ASP A 62 2.73 -11.78 1.12
N ALA A 63 2.95 -11.62 -0.18
CA ALA A 63 2.05 -12.06 -1.23
C ALA A 63 2.26 -13.55 -1.54
N VAL A 64 1.16 -14.30 -1.55
CA VAL A 64 1.10 -15.70 -2.01
C VAL A 64 0.10 -15.79 -3.17
N PHE A 65 0.61 -16.03 -4.37
CA PHE A 65 -0.22 -16.09 -5.57
C PHE A 65 -0.86 -17.47 -5.73
N ASP A 66 -2.11 -17.50 -6.19
CA ASP A 66 -2.78 -18.75 -6.60
C ASP A 66 -2.38 -19.10 -8.04
N GLU A 67 -1.40 -19.99 -8.18
CA GLU A 67 -0.89 -20.42 -9.48
C GLU A 67 -1.84 -21.38 -10.21
N ASN A 68 -2.86 -21.89 -9.53
CA ASN A 68 -3.93 -22.67 -10.18
C ASN A 68 -4.99 -21.77 -10.85
N ASN A 69 -5.04 -20.50 -10.46
CA ASN A 69 -5.86 -19.50 -11.11
C ASN A 69 -5.06 -18.86 -12.26
N PRO A 70 -5.56 -18.88 -13.52
CA PRO A 70 -4.85 -18.32 -14.66
C PRO A 70 -4.43 -16.85 -14.47
N LEU A 71 -5.31 -16.03 -13.90
CA LEU A 71 -4.99 -14.62 -13.61
C LEU A 71 -3.95 -14.50 -12.48
N GLY A 72 -4.07 -15.32 -11.43
CA GLY A 72 -3.08 -15.34 -10.34
C GLY A 72 -1.69 -15.70 -10.84
N LYS A 73 -1.58 -16.67 -11.72
CA LYS A 73 -0.32 -17.06 -12.38
C LYS A 73 0.23 -15.94 -13.26
N GLU A 74 -0.61 -15.32 -14.10
CA GLU A 74 -0.22 -14.20 -14.96
C GLU A 74 0.31 -13.02 -14.14
N VAL A 75 -0.42 -12.62 -13.09
CA VAL A 75 -0.01 -11.51 -12.22
C VAL A 75 1.32 -11.83 -11.52
N LYS A 76 1.51 -13.07 -11.03
CA LYS A 76 2.78 -13.50 -10.46
C LYS A 76 3.93 -13.37 -11.45
N GLU A 77 3.76 -13.83 -12.68
CA GLU A 77 4.77 -13.72 -13.73
C GLU A 77 5.15 -12.25 -14.02
N ARG A 78 4.18 -11.34 -14.00
CA ARG A 78 4.42 -9.90 -14.14
C ARG A 78 5.16 -9.30 -12.94
N VAL A 79 4.88 -9.77 -11.73
CA VAL A 79 5.61 -9.39 -10.52
C VAL A 79 7.06 -9.92 -10.58
N ASP A 80 7.24 -11.15 -11.00
CA ASP A 80 8.58 -11.76 -11.20
C ASP A 80 9.39 -11.01 -12.26
N GLY A 81 8.74 -10.58 -13.31
CA GLY A 81 9.35 -9.80 -14.40
C GLY A 81 9.67 -8.35 -14.03
N GLY A 82 9.16 -7.85 -12.89
CA GLY A 82 9.30 -6.46 -12.47
C GLY A 82 8.34 -5.50 -13.16
N PHE A 83 7.33 -6.01 -13.90
CA PHE A 83 6.31 -5.19 -14.56
C PHE A 83 5.20 -4.72 -13.63
N LEU A 84 4.90 -5.49 -12.58
CA LEU A 84 4.00 -5.12 -11.49
C LEU A 84 4.80 -5.12 -10.19
N ARG A 85 4.79 -4.00 -9.48
CA ARG A 85 5.64 -3.82 -8.30
C ARG A 85 4.90 -3.18 -7.13
N SER A 86 3.61 -2.91 -7.28
CA SER A 86 2.85 -2.10 -6.33
C SER A 86 1.65 -2.83 -5.77
N ALA A 87 1.32 -2.49 -4.53
CA ALA A 87 0.11 -2.91 -3.86
C ALA A 87 -0.73 -1.70 -3.44
N SER A 88 -2.01 -1.90 -3.25
CA SER A 88 -2.92 -0.87 -2.76
C SER A 88 -3.96 -1.49 -1.85
N ILE A 89 -4.31 -0.76 -0.78
CA ILE A 89 -5.28 -1.21 0.21
C ILE A 89 -6.65 -0.58 -0.02
N GLY A 90 -7.70 -1.33 0.30
CA GLY A 90 -9.05 -0.81 0.47
C GLY A 90 -9.38 -0.72 1.94
N LEU A 91 -10.02 0.36 2.34
CA LEU A 91 -10.32 0.70 3.73
C LEU A 91 -11.80 1.07 3.91
N SER A 92 -12.32 0.73 5.08
CA SER A 92 -13.52 1.35 5.63
C SER A 92 -13.08 2.35 6.69
N VAL A 93 -13.22 3.65 6.40
CA VAL A 93 -12.81 4.73 7.32
C VAL A 93 -13.83 4.87 8.43
N LEU A 94 -13.38 4.82 9.68
CA LEU A 94 -14.20 4.95 10.88
C LEU A 94 -14.03 6.30 11.52
N ASN A 95 -12.82 6.87 11.49
CA ASN A 95 -12.53 8.20 11.99
C ASN A 95 -11.39 8.85 11.23
N TYR A 96 -11.46 10.14 11.06
CA TYR A 96 -10.37 10.96 10.55
C TYR A 96 -10.29 12.29 11.29
N GLU A 97 -9.12 12.89 11.30
CA GLU A 97 -8.85 14.18 11.93
C GLU A 97 -7.96 15.02 11.01
N ARG A 98 -8.02 16.33 11.16
CA ARG A 98 -7.08 17.21 10.49
C ARG A 98 -5.88 17.45 11.40
N ILE A 99 -4.73 16.88 11.00
CA ILE A 99 -3.48 16.94 11.76
C ILE A 99 -2.47 17.69 10.91
N ASP A 100 -1.89 18.76 11.46
CA ASP A 100 -0.91 19.61 10.76
C ASP A 100 -1.38 20.07 9.37
N GLY A 101 -2.67 20.40 9.24
CA GLY A 101 -3.26 20.85 7.98
C GLY A 101 -3.56 19.74 6.98
N VAL A 102 -3.34 18.45 7.32
CA VAL A 102 -3.58 17.29 6.45
C VAL A 102 -4.69 16.42 7.03
N ASP A 103 -5.64 16.05 6.19
CA ASP A 103 -6.66 15.07 6.57
C ASP A 103 -5.99 13.73 6.83
N THR A 104 -6.18 13.21 8.02
CA THR A 104 -5.50 12.00 8.51
C THR A 104 -6.52 11.00 8.99
N VAL A 105 -6.53 9.83 8.38
CA VAL A 105 -7.34 8.70 8.85
C VAL A 105 -6.69 8.12 10.09
N THR A 106 -7.39 8.22 11.22
CA THR A 106 -6.91 7.80 12.55
C THR A 106 -7.48 6.46 12.99
N ASP A 107 -8.57 6.02 12.38
CA ASP A 107 -9.20 4.73 12.63
C ASP A 107 -9.89 4.21 11.37
N CYS A 108 -9.52 3.02 10.93
CA CYS A 108 -10.09 2.38 9.75
C CYS A 108 -9.97 0.85 9.82
N GLU A 109 -10.81 0.18 9.05
CA GLU A 109 -10.74 -1.27 8.89
C GLU A 109 -10.16 -1.63 7.53
N LEU A 110 -9.14 -2.48 7.49
CA LEU A 110 -8.59 -3.02 6.25
C LEU A 110 -9.60 -4.00 5.65
N THR A 111 -10.05 -3.73 4.42
CA THR A 111 -11.09 -4.52 3.75
C THR A 111 -10.54 -5.41 2.64
N GLU A 112 -9.51 -4.95 1.92
CA GLU A 112 -8.86 -5.72 0.86
C GLU A 112 -7.47 -5.17 0.56
N VAL A 113 -6.63 -6.00 -0.07
CA VAL A 113 -5.32 -5.60 -0.61
C VAL A 113 -5.18 -6.16 -2.01
N SER A 114 -4.82 -5.30 -2.95
CA SER A 114 -4.67 -5.64 -4.36
C SER A 114 -3.24 -5.45 -4.87
N ILE A 115 -2.84 -6.28 -5.84
CA ILE A 115 -1.74 -5.93 -6.73
C ILE A 115 -2.27 -4.94 -7.76
N VAL A 116 -1.57 -3.82 -7.93
CA VAL A 116 -1.98 -2.73 -8.83
C VAL A 116 -0.80 -2.23 -9.67
N ASP A 117 -1.12 -1.53 -10.74
CA ASP A 117 -0.14 -0.82 -11.56
C ASP A 117 0.29 0.51 -10.91
N ILE A 118 -0.68 1.29 -10.43
CA ILE A 118 -0.46 2.61 -9.80
C ILE A 118 -1.13 2.60 -8.42
N PRO A 119 -0.35 2.58 -7.33
CA PRO A 119 -0.91 2.59 -5.99
C PRO A 119 -1.34 3.99 -5.56
N SER A 120 -2.37 4.08 -4.73
CA SER A 120 -2.72 5.35 -4.07
C SER A 120 -1.61 5.81 -3.11
N ASN A 121 -1.03 4.88 -2.36
CA ASN A 121 0.18 5.13 -1.57
C ASN A 121 1.41 4.84 -2.42
N ARG A 122 2.19 5.87 -2.77
CA ARG A 122 3.34 5.75 -3.69
C ARG A 122 4.47 4.87 -3.16
N ASN A 123 4.53 4.63 -1.86
CA ASN A 123 5.53 3.76 -1.22
C ASN A 123 5.04 2.31 -1.05
N ALA A 124 3.80 2.01 -1.46
CA ALA A 124 3.25 0.66 -1.42
C ALA A 124 3.79 -0.19 -2.57
N VAL A 125 5.03 -0.60 -2.44
CA VAL A 125 5.79 -1.34 -3.46
C VAL A 125 6.43 -2.60 -2.89
N LYS A 126 6.82 -3.51 -3.79
CA LYS A 126 7.61 -4.68 -3.46
C LYS A 126 8.98 -4.28 -2.90
N LEU A 127 9.33 -4.81 -1.73
CA LEU A 127 10.53 -4.43 -0.99
C LEU A 127 11.83 -4.95 -1.62
N PHE A 128 11.78 -6.12 -2.28
CA PHE A 128 12.96 -6.79 -2.80
C PHE A 128 12.82 -7.08 -4.29
N ASP A 129 13.90 -6.91 -5.03
CA ASP A 129 14.02 -7.37 -6.39
C ASP A 129 14.44 -8.88 -6.45
N LYS A 130 14.62 -9.40 -7.67
CA LYS A 130 15.04 -10.80 -7.87
C LYS A 130 16.39 -11.17 -7.27
N ARG A 131 17.22 -10.17 -6.92
CA ARG A 131 18.53 -10.35 -6.31
C ARG A 131 18.47 -10.26 -4.79
N GLY A 132 17.27 -10.09 -4.21
CA GLY A 132 17.07 -9.88 -2.78
C GLY A 132 17.45 -8.50 -2.27
N LEU A 133 17.70 -7.54 -3.17
CA LEU A 133 18.01 -6.16 -2.82
C LEU A 133 16.73 -5.39 -2.51
N ILE A 134 16.80 -4.52 -1.54
CA ILE A 134 15.70 -3.60 -1.22
C ILE A 134 15.47 -2.68 -2.42
N VAL A 135 14.27 -2.75 -2.99
CA VAL A 135 13.89 -1.96 -4.16
C VAL A 135 13.65 -0.52 -3.81
N LEU A 136 13.24 -0.25 -2.57
CA LEU A 136 13.01 1.09 -2.05
C LEU A 136 13.68 1.24 -0.70
N SER A 137 14.55 2.24 -0.59
CA SER A 137 15.07 2.66 0.71
C SER A 137 13.98 3.49 1.41
N LEU A 138 13.44 2.92 2.47
CA LEU A 138 12.38 3.56 3.26
C LEU A 138 12.93 4.41 4.39
N LYS A 139 14.24 4.49 4.51
CA LYS A 139 14.91 5.43 5.41
C LYS A 139 15.06 6.77 4.72
N GLU A 140 13.95 7.41 4.44
CA GLU A 140 14.01 8.83 4.14
C GLU A 140 14.17 9.59 5.46
N SER A 141 15.12 10.52 5.46
CA SER A 141 15.24 11.51 6.53
C SER A 141 13.95 12.35 6.60
N ALA A 142 13.66 12.95 7.74
CA ALA A 142 12.51 13.85 7.89
C ALA A 142 12.46 14.97 6.82
N ASP A 143 13.62 15.32 6.22
CA ASP A 143 13.72 16.27 5.13
C ASP A 143 13.29 15.68 3.77
N GLY A 144 13.55 14.40 3.51
CA GLY A 144 13.06 13.70 2.31
C GLY A 144 11.54 13.58 2.29
N ASP A 145 10.93 13.36 3.43
CA ASP A 145 9.47 13.27 3.58
C ASP A 145 8.79 14.62 3.26
N LYS A 146 9.39 15.74 3.67
CA LYS A 146 8.91 17.08 3.30
C LYS A 146 8.99 17.36 1.81
N ASP A 147 10.08 16.95 1.17
CA ASP A 147 10.27 17.15 -0.27
C ASP A 147 9.28 16.32 -1.08
N LEU A 148 9.09 15.06 -0.73
CA LEU A 148 8.08 14.17 -1.33
C LEU A 148 6.66 14.72 -1.16
N ARG A 149 6.34 15.25 0.02
CA ARG A 149 5.05 15.87 0.31
C ARG A 149 4.81 17.09 -0.57
N THR A 150 5.82 17.94 -0.73
CA THR A 150 5.78 19.13 -1.61
C THR A 150 5.59 18.72 -3.06
N GLN A 151 6.35 17.73 -3.54
CA GLN A 151 6.23 17.20 -4.89
C GLN A 151 4.85 16.56 -5.13
N LEU A 152 4.30 15.84 -4.17
CA LEU A 152 2.99 15.22 -4.27
C LEU A 152 1.87 16.27 -4.39
N ILE A 153 1.96 17.35 -3.60
CA ILE A 153 1.03 18.49 -3.65
C ILE A 153 1.08 19.15 -5.03
N GLU A 154 2.26 19.34 -5.59
CA GLU A 154 2.44 19.93 -6.91
C GLU A 154 1.89 19.04 -8.03
N VAL A 155 2.22 17.75 -8.02
CA VAL A 155 1.77 16.77 -9.04
C VAL A 155 0.25 16.58 -9.01
N LEU A 156 -0.34 16.51 -7.82
CA LEU A 156 -1.77 16.26 -7.64
C LEU A 156 -2.62 17.53 -7.67
N LYS A 157 -1.98 18.72 -7.82
CA LYS A 157 -2.65 20.03 -7.75
C LYS A 157 -3.52 20.20 -6.50
N LEU A 158 -3.07 19.65 -5.38
CA LEU A 158 -3.73 19.83 -4.10
C LEU A 158 -3.59 21.28 -3.62
N PRO A 159 -4.60 21.82 -2.92
CA PRO A 159 -4.53 23.21 -2.45
C PRO A 159 -3.34 23.40 -1.51
N ALA A 160 -2.58 24.46 -1.72
CA ALA A 160 -1.40 24.80 -0.92
C ALA A 160 -1.69 25.05 0.58
N THR A 161 -2.96 25.19 0.95
CA THR A 161 -3.44 25.33 2.33
C THR A 161 -3.33 24.05 3.17
N ALA A 162 -2.87 22.93 2.60
CA ALA A 162 -2.64 21.70 3.33
C ALA A 162 -1.27 21.64 4.04
N THR A 163 -0.53 22.76 4.12
CA THR A 163 0.87 22.79 4.60
C THR A 163 1.07 23.59 5.90
N ASP A 164 0.03 23.96 6.62
CA ASP A 164 0.15 24.59 7.95
C ASP A 164 -0.04 23.60 9.08
#